data_3060e61308c2ae9b1db20e49474de309
#
_entry.id   3060e61308c2ae9b1db20e49474de309
#
_cell.length_a   1.000
_cell.length_b   1.000
_cell.length_c   1.000
_cell.angle_alpha   90.00
_cell.angle_beta   90.00
_cell.angle_gamma   90.00
#
_symmetry.space_group_name_H-M   'P 1'
#
loop_
_entity.id
_entity.type
_entity.pdbx_description
1 polymer ?
#
loop_
_entity_poly.entity_id
_entity_poly.type
_entity_poly.pdbx_seq_one_letter_code
_entity_poly.pdbx_strand_id
1 'polypeptide(L)'
;MDVQGKNVVVSGANGGIGGALVAELMARGAAKVYAAARNVAAVEPLVRQFGERVVAVPLDVTDAGSVARALDQCPDTDILINNAGVNQNMWLLGPTGMEAARAEIEVNYLGTLAMCRAFAPVLTRRQGMIVAIVSIIGLVNLPINGTYCASKAALHSLVQGVRAELAPGGVRVVGVYPGPVDTRLTAGLQMPKATPAEVAAAIVAGIVANEEEIFPDPMSQQVHDQLCADAKAVERRYATMIPK
;
A
#
# COMPACT_ATOMS: atom_id res chain seq x y z
N MET A 1 16.90 -6.09 2.99
CA MET A 1 17.46 -4.71 2.83
C MET A 1 17.08 -3.92 4.05
N ASP A 2 17.99 -3.21 4.69
CA ASP A 2 17.68 -2.31 5.80
C ASP A 2 17.10 -0.98 5.27
N VAL A 3 16.26 -0.34 6.06
CA VAL A 3 15.72 1.01 5.77
C VAL A 3 16.67 2.11 6.24
N GLN A 4 17.63 1.77 7.11
CA GLN A 4 18.62 2.72 7.64
C GLN A 4 19.44 3.34 6.50
N GLY A 5 19.55 4.66 6.51
CA GLY A 5 20.28 5.42 5.49
C GLY A 5 19.65 5.45 4.11
N LYS A 6 18.41 4.98 3.93
CA LYS A 6 17.71 4.92 2.65
C LYS A 6 16.82 6.13 2.41
N ASN A 7 16.65 6.49 1.14
CA ASN A 7 15.70 7.46 0.66
C ASN A 7 14.42 6.75 0.21
N VAL A 8 13.31 7.07 0.85
CA VAL A 8 12.04 6.35 0.70
C VAL A 8 10.96 7.28 0.16
N VAL A 9 10.24 6.86 -0.88
CA VAL A 9 9.01 7.52 -1.33
C VAL A 9 7.82 6.78 -0.73
N VAL A 10 6.90 7.49 -0.08
CA VAL A 10 5.64 6.95 0.45
C VAL A 10 4.47 7.66 -0.21
N SER A 11 3.72 6.99 -1.07
CA SER A 11 2.48 7.55 -1.63
C SER A 11 1.32 7.48 -0.63
N GLY A 12 0.43 8.47 -0.64
CA GLY A 12 -0.68 8.52 0.32
C GLY A 12 -0.22 8.76 1.76
N ALA A 13 0.85 9.53 1.96
CA ALA A 13 1.48 9.80 3.26
C ALA A 13 0.67 10.73 4.19
N ASN A 14 -0.52 11.16 3.79
CA ASN A 14 -1.34 12.16 4.48
C ASN A 14 -2.21 11.61 5.63
N GLY A 15 -1.81 10.50 6.24
CA GLY A 15 -2.50 9.88 7.38
C GLY A 15 -2.68 8.37 7.24
N GLY A 16 -3.36 7.75 8.19
CA GLY A 16 -3.53 6.31 8.26
C GLY A 16 -2.18 5.57 8.24
N ILE A 17 -2.11 4.48 7.47
CA ILE A 17 -0.88 3.68 7.34
C ILE A 17 0.27 4.51 6.76
N GLY A 18 0.01 5.36 5.76
CA GLY A 18 1.06 6.15 5.10
C GLY A 18 1.77 7.11 6.05
N GLY A 19 1.01 7.85 6.85
CA GLY A 19 1.60 8.75 7.87
C GLY A 19 2.38 7.99 8.95
N ALA A 20 1.85 6.84 9.39
CA ALA A 20 2.54 5.98 10.35
C ALA A 20 3.83 5.37 9.77
N LEU A 21 3.83 5.00 8.49
CA LEU A 21 5.03 4.53 7.79
C LEU A 21 6.12 5.61 7.74
N VAL A 22 5.76 6.87 7.44
CA VAL A 22 6.74 7.97 7.49
C VAL A 22 7.38 8.06 8.87
N ALA A 23 6.58 8.05 9.94
CA ALA A 23 7.09 8.13 11.31
C ALA A 23 8.00 6.94 11.67
N GLU A 24 7.59 5.72 11.34
CA GLU A 24 8.38 4.50 11.61
C GLU A 24 9.69 4.46 10.81
N LEU A 25 9.66 4.83 9.52
CA LEU A 25 10.87 4.91 8.70
C LEU A 25 11.88 5.90 9.28
N MET A 26 11.40 7.06 9.74
CA MET A 26 12.25 8.06 10.40
C MET A 26 12.82 7.54 11.72
N ALA A 27 12.03 6.81 12.51
CA ALA A 27 12.49 6.19 13.76
C ALA A 27 13.54 5.09 13.51
N ARG A 28 13.43 4.37 12.39
CA ARG A 28 14.39 3.34 11.96
C ARG A 28 15.61 3.89 11.19
N GLY A 29 15.78 5.21 11.15
CA GLY A 29 16.98 5.84 10.60
C GLY A 29 17.01 5.97 9.08
N ALA A 30 15.86 6.03 8.40
CA ALA A 30 15.82 6.43 7.00
C ALA A 30 16.51 7.79 6.82
N ALA A 31 17.32 7.95 5.77
CA ALA A 31 18.02 9.19 5.50
C ALA A 31 17.04 10.31 5.15
N LYS A 32 16.08 9.99 4.27
CA LYS A 32 15.05 10.91 3.81
C LYS A 32 13.76 10.17 3.49
N VAL A 33 12.61 10.77 3.77
CA VAL A 33 11.30 10.28 3.32
C VAL A 33 10.60 11.35 2.48
N TYR A 34 10.31 11.03 1.25
CA TYR A 34 9.46 11.80 0.37
C TYR A 34 8.00 11.42 0.67
N ALA A 35 7.34 12.26 1.43
CA ALA A 35 5.96 12.05 1.86
C ALA A 35 5.01 12.60 0.79
N ALA A 36 4.54 11.70 -0.10
CA ALA A 36 3.78 12.09 -1.27
C ALA A 36 2.27 12.01 -1.04
N ALA A 37 1.54 13.09 -1.38
CA ALA A 37 0.10 13.19 -1.24
C ALA A 37 -0.51 14.20 -2.23
N ARG A 38 -1.80 14.04 -2.57
CA ARG A 38 -2.53 15.03 -3.38
C ARG A 38 -2.63 16.39 -2.69
N ASN A 39 -2.87 16.39 -1.39
CA ASN A 39 -2.88 17.58 -0.57
C ASN A 39 -1.64 17.59 0.34
N VAL A 40 -0.62 18.33 -0.05
CA VAL A 40 0.64 18.44 0.69
C VAL A 40 0.48 19.12 2.05
N ALA A 41 -0.52 20.00 2.23
CA ALA A 41 -0.77 20.62 3.53
C ALA A 41 -1.10 19.57 4.62
N ALA A 42 -1.66 18.40 4.23
CA ALA A 42 -1.93 17.33 5.16
C ALA A 42 -0.67 16.57 5.62
N VAL A 43 0.49 16.81 4.99
CA VAL A 43 1.79 16.22 5.34
C VAL A 43 2.64 17.18 6.21
N GLU A 44 2.27 18.46 6.26
CA GLU A 44 2.96 19.49 7.04
C GLU A 44 3.29 19.10 8.50
N PRO A 45 2.41 18.41 9.25
CA PRO A 45 2.75 17.97 10.61
C PRO A 45 3.98 17.07 10.65
N LEU A 46 4.14 16.16 9.65
CA LEU A 46 5.30 15.29 9.54
C LEU A 46 6.57 16.07 9.17
N VAL A 47 6.45 17.03 8.24
CA VAL A 47 7.57 17.90 7.87
C VAL A 47 8.05 18.71 9.09
N ARG A 48 7.13 19.30 9.87
CA ARG A 48 7.49 20.01 11.10
C ARG A 48 8.14 19.12 12.16
N GLN A 49 7.68 17.87 12.27
CA GLN A 49 8.20 16.92 13.25
C GLN A 49 9.63 16.45 12.92
N PHE A 50 9.92 16.21 11.64
CA PHE A 50 11.16 15.54 11.22
C PHE A 50 12.12 16.47 10.46
N GLY A 51 11.72 17.72 10.21
CA GLY A 51 12.54 18.72 9.53
C GLY A 51 12.87 18.34 8.08
N GLU A 52 14.05 18.71 7.62
CA GLU A 52 14.50 18.50 6.25
C GLU A 52 14.57 17.02 5.80
N ARG A 53 14.50 16.09 6.73
CA ARG A 53 14.48 14.66 6.40
C ARG A 53 13.13 14.17 5.88
N VAL A 54 12.05 14.93 6.03
CA VAL A 54 10.75 14.63 5.43
C VAL A 54 10.38 15.72 4.44
N VAL A 55 10.27 15.35 3.18
CA VAL A 55 9.96 16.28 2.08
C VAL A 55 8.54 16.01 1.58
N ALA A 56 7.69 17.02 1.60
CA ALA A 56 6.34 16.92 1.05
C ALA A 56 6.39 16.96 -0.49
N VAL A 57 5.76 15.97 -1.15
CA VAL A 57 5.73 15.83 -2.61
C VAL A 57 4.29 15.83 -3.10
N PRO A 58 3.87 16.78 -3.97
CA PRO A 58 2.56 16.72 -4.61
C PRO A 58 2.46 15.52 -5.53
N LEU A 59 1.49 14.62 -5.27
CA LEU A 59 1.32 13.41 -6.07
C LEU A 59 -0.15 13.01 -6.18
N ASP A 60 -0.66 12.96 -7.41
CA ASP A 60 -1.83 12.20 -7.79
C ASP A 60 -1.37 11.01 -8.64
N VAL A 61 -1.55 9.81 -8.13
CA VAL A 61 -1.10 8.57 -8.82
C VAL A 61 -1.90 8.28 -10.09
N THR A 62 -3.04 8.94 -10.28
CA THR A 62 -3.88 8.80 -11.49
C THR A 62 -3.53 9.79 -12.59
N ASP A 63 -2.66 10.77 -12.32
CA ASP A 63 -2.16 11.75 -13.29
C ASP A 63 -0.71 11.44 -13.67
N ALA A 64 -0.49 11.01 -14.91
CA ALA A 64 0.83 10.68 -15.43
C ALA A 64 1.82 11.86 -15.33
N GLY A 65 1.35 13.10 -15.53
CA GLY A 65 2.17 14.30 -15.37
C GLY A 65 2.58 14.53 -13.91
N SER A 66 1.68 14.24 -12.96
CA SER A 66 1.99 14.29 -11.53
C SER A 66 3.02 13.25 -11.12
N VAL A 67 2.89 12.03 -11.63
CA VAL A 67 3.85 10.94 -11.40
C VAL A 67 5.24 11.30 -11.94
N ALA A 68 5.32 11.87 -13.14
CA ALA A 68 6.59 12.31 -13.73
C ALA A 68 7.26 13.40 -12.89
N ARG A 69 6.52 14.44 -12.49
CA ARG A 69 7.04 15.51 -11.60
C ARG A 69 7.48 14.98 -10.24
N ALA A 70 6.79 13.99 -9.69
CA ALA A 70 7.19 13.36 -8.42
C ALA A 70 8.51 12.58 -8.58
N LEU A 71 8.70 11.87 -9.69
CA LEU A 71 9.97 11.21 -9.99
C LEU A 71 11.13 12.22 -10.07
N ASP A 72 10.92 13.36 -10.75
CA ASP A 72 11.95 14.41 -10.86
C ASP A 72 12.34 14.99 -9.50
N GLN A 73 11.41 15.05 -8.54
CA GLN A 73 11.67 15.48 -7.16
C GLN A 73 12.33 14.41 -6.28
N CYS A 74 12.28 13.15 -6.69
CA CYS A 74 12.75 11.99 -5.91
C CYS A 74 13.79 11.16 -6.67
N PRO A 75 14.87 11.76 -7.25
CA PRO A 75 15.79 11.07 -8.18
C PRO A 75 16.70 10.05 -7.49
N ASP A 76 16.79 10.10 -6.17
CA ASP A 76 17.66 9.28 -5.32
C ASP A 76 16.89 8.19 -4.54
N THR A 77 15.71 7.78 -5.01
CA THR A 77 14.84 6.81 -4.36
C THR A 77 15.47 5.42 -4.29
N ASP A 78 15.60 4.88 -3.08
CA ASP A 78 16.00 3.50 -2.79
C ASP A 78 14.78 2.57 -2.60
N ILE A 79 13.70 3.09 -1.99
CA ILE A 79 12.49 2.32 -1.67
C ILE A 79 11.26 3.12 -2.11
N LEU A 80 10.40 2.49 -2.91
CA LEU A 80 9.09 3.03 -3.26
C LEU A 80 8.00 2.28 -2.48
N ILE A 81 7.24 2.97 -1.63
CA ILE A 81 6.09 2.42 -0.93
C ILE A 81 4.79 2.94 -1.58
N ASN A 82 4.13 2.08 -2.33
CA ASN A 82 2.83 2.33 -2.93
C ASN A 82 1.73 2.07 -1.89
N ASN A 83 1.34 3.13 -1.17
CA ASN A 83 0.31 3.06 -0.13
C ASN A 83 -0.95 3.84 -0.51
N ALA A 84 -0.91 4.74 -1.49
CA ALA A 84 -2.10 5.45 -1.96
C ALA A 84 -3.18 4.45 -2.39
N GLY A 85 -4.40 4.65 -1.88
CA GLY A 85 -5.53 3.78 -2.18
C GLY A 85 -6.85 4.37 -1.74
N VAL A 86 -7.94 3.87 -2.32
CA VAL A 86 -9.31 4.23 -2.01
C VAL A 86 -10.17 2.99 -1.83
N ASN A 87 -11.22 3.12 -1.03
CA ASN A 87 -12.27 2.12 -0.84
C ASN A 87 -13.62 2.84 -0.83
N GLN A 88 -14.50 2.47 -1.74
CA GLN A 88 -15.84 3.04 -1.88
C GLN A 88 -16.88 2.30 -1.04
N ASN A 89 -16.47 1.23 -0.34
CA ASN A 89 -17.34 0.38 0.49
C ASN A 89 -18.58 -0.11 -0.29
N MET A 90 -18.36 -0.63 -1.50
CA MET A 90 -19.44 -1.02 -2.40
C MET A 90 -19.35 -2.49 -2.77
N TRP A 91 -20.50 -3.15 -2.84
CA TRP A 91 -20.61 -4.51 -3.38
C TRP A 91 -20.76 -4.50 -4.91
N LEU A 92 -20.38 -5.60 -5.57
CA LEU A 92 -20.25 -5.69 -7.02
C LEU A 92 -21.57 -5.35 -7.77
N LEU A 93 -22.71 -5.83 -7.28
CA LEU A 93 -24.02 -5.61 -7.87
C LEU A 93 -24.77 -4.45 -7.20
N GLY A 94 -24.08 -3.62 -6.42
CA GLY A 94 -24.65 -2.45 -5.78
C GLY A 94 -25.01 -1.33 -6.76
N PRO A 95 -25.81 -0.35 -6.34
CA PRO A 95 -26.34 0.68 -7.22
C PRO A 95 -25.28 1.54 -7.89
N THR A 96 -24.12 1.75 -7.26
CA THR A 96 -22.96 2.48 -7.82
C THR A 96 -21.74 1.56 -7.98
N GLY A 97 -21.97 0.26 -8.18
CA GLY A 97 -20.88 -0.74 -8.24
C GLY A 97 -19.90 -0.50 -9.39
N MET A 98 -20.37 -0.04 -10.55
CA MET A 98 -19.50 0.24 -11.70
C MET A 98 -18.64 1.47 -11.51
N GLU A 99 -19.17 2.54 -10.92
CA GLU A 99 -18.45 3.78 -10.62
C GLU A 99 -17.39 3.50 -9.53
N ALA A 100 -17.78 2.78 -8.49
CA ALA A 100 -16.88 2.36 -7.41
C ALA A 100 -15.73 1.51 -7.96
N ALA A 101 -16.02 0.49 -8.77
CA ALA A 101 -15.02 -0.38 -9.37
C ALA A 101 -14.02 0.41 -10.25
N ARG A 102 -14.50 1.35 -11.07
CA ARG A 102 -13.63 2.21 -11.89
C ARG A 102 -12.71 3.06 -11.03
N ALA A 103 -13.27 3.75 -10.02
CA ALA A 103 -12.49 4.62 -9.14
C ALA A 103 -11.41 3.82 -8.36
N GLU A 104 -11.74 2.63 -7.89
CA GLU A 104 -10.82 1.78 -7.14
C GLU A 104 -9.75 1.14 -8.03
N ILE A 105 -10.09 0.68 -9.22
CA ILE A 105 -9.11 0.18 -10.21
C ILE A 105 -8.17 1.30 -10.64
N GLU A 106 -8.68 2.49 -10.89
CA GLU A 106 -7.88 3.64 -11.32
C GLU A 106 -6.80 4.00 -10.29
N VAL A 107 -7.18 4.10 -9.03
CA VAL A 107 -6.22 4.46 -7.97
C VAL A 107 -5.38 3.27 -7.51
N ASN A 108 -6.03 2.15 -7.13
CA ASN A 108 -5.36 1.06 -6.43
C ASN A 108 -4.49 0.21 -7.36
N TYR A 109 -4.90 0.04 -8.62
CA TYR A 109 -4.18 -0.78 -9.60
C TYR A 109 -3.42 0.08 -10.61
N LEU A 110 -4.10 0.89 -11.43
CA LEU A 110 -3.46 1.66 -12.50
C LEU A 110 -2.50 2.72 -11.95
N GLY A 111 -2.87 3.41 -10.86
CA GLY A 111 -2.00 4.35 -10.18
C GLY A 111 -0.75 3.68 -9.62
N THR A 112 -0.87 2.49 -9.00
CA THR A 112 0.29 1.73 -8.53
C THR A 112 1.16 1.26 -9.71
N LEU A 113 0.57 0.81 -10.80
CA LEU A 113 1.30 0.42 -12.02
C LEU A 113 2.08 1.62 -12.60
N ALA A 114 1.45 2.81 -12.66
CA ALA A 114 2.11 4.02 -13.14
C ALA A 114 3.34 4.37 -12.27
N MET A 115 3.21 4.29 -10.95
CA MET A 115 4.33 4.50 -10.02
C MET A 115 5.43 3.46 -10.21
N CYS A 116 5.10 2.18 -10.31
CA CYS A 116 6.09 1.13 -10.56
C CYS A 116 6.85 1.38 -11.86
N ARG A 117 6.15 1.70 -12.96
CA ARG A 117 6.77 1.98 -14.27
C ARG A 117 7.70 3.19 -14.23
N ALA A 118 7.28 4.28 -13.58
CA ALA A 118 8.07 5.51 -13.50
C ALA A 118 9.34 5.31 -12.67
N PHE A 119 9.24 4.62 -11.52
CA PHE A 119 10.36 4.46 -10.60
C PHE A 119 11.25 3.24 -10.90
N ALA A 120 10.82 2.26 -11.71
CA ALA A 120 11.61 1.08 -12.03
C ALA A 120 13.03 1.39 -12.51
N PRO A 121 13.29 2.38 -13.40
CA PRO A 121 14.66 2.67 -13.85
C PRO A 121 15.59 3.16 -12.74
N VAL A 122 15.10 4.01 -11.82
CA VAL A 122 15.93 4.48 -10.69
C VAL A 122 16.16 3.36 -9.69
N LEU A 123 15.12 2.59 -9.38
CA LEU A 123 15.23 1.45 -8.45
C LEU A 123 16.17 0.36 -8.99
N THR A 124 16.15 0.07 -10.29
CA THR A 124 17.09 -0.87 -10.91
C THR A 124 18.53 -0.40 -10.78
N ARG A 125 18.84 0.88 -11.05
CA ARG A 125 20.20 1.43 -10.88
C ARG A 125 20.69 1.35 -9.43
N ARG A 126 19.76 1.42 -8.46
CA ARG A 126 20.06 1.46 -7.03
C ARG A 126 19.90 0.10 -6.35
N GLN A 127 19.51 -0.95 -7.11
CA GLN A 127 19.13 -2.26 -6.57
C GLN A 127 18.15 -2.11 -5.39
N GLY A 128 17.12 -1.31 -5.63
CA GLY A 128 16.18 -0.82 -4.64
C GLY A 128 15.03 -1.79 -4.36
N MET A 129 13.92 -1.23 -3.86
CA MET A 129 12.74 -2.02 -3.48
C MET A 129 11.44 -1.30 -3.84
N ILE A 130 10.42 -2.08 -4.21
CA ILE A 130 9.02 -1.66 -4.28
C ILE A 130 8.25 -2.40 -3.19
N VAL A 131 7.45 -1.65 -2.44
CA VAL A 131 6.47 -2.17 -1.47
C VAL A 131 5.09 -1.72 -1.90
N ALA A 132 4.13 -2.65 -2.00
CA ALA A 132 2.75 -2.32 -2.35
C ALA A 132 1.80 -2.72 -1.21
N ILE A 133 0.99 -1.76 -0.74
CA ILE A 133 -0.04 -2.01 0.28
C ILE A 133 -1.28 -2.56 -0.41
N VAL A 134 -1.38 -3.88 -0.42
CA VAL A 134 -2.49 -4.65 -0.97
C VAL A 134 -3.67 -4.66 0.03
N SER A 135 -4.09 -5.78 0.49
CA SER A 135 -5.02 -6.09 1.59
C SER A 135 -5.23 -7.59 1.66
N ILE A 136 -5.55 -8.13 2.83
CA ILE A 136 -5.92 -9.54 2.98
C ILE A 136 -7.17 -9.92 2.16
N ILE A 137 -8.11 -8.98 1.99
CA ILE A 137 -9.29 -9.19 1.12
C ILE A 137 -9.01 -9.00 -0.39
N GLY A 138 -7.74 -8.84 -0.78
CA GLY A 138 -7.28 -9.06 -2.15
C GLY A 138 -7.01 -10.53 -2.46
N LEU A 139 -6.90 -11.40 -1.43
CA LEU A 139 -6.72 -12.85 -1.55
C LEU A 139 -8.05 -13.63 -1.45
N VAL A 140 -9.07 -13.03 -0.88
CA VAL A 140 -10.43 -13.58 -0.77
C VAL A 140 -11.45 -12.46 -0.86
N ASN A 141 -12.57 -12.68 -1.55
CA ASN A 141 -13.60 -11.65 -1.69
C ASN A 141 -14.47 -11.55 -0.44
N LEU A 142 -14.63 -10.31 0.06
CA LEU A 142 -15.59 -9.94 1.09
C LEU A 142 -16.77 -9.23 0.40
N PRO A 143 -17.96 -9.84 0.25
CA PRO A 143 -19.03 -9.35 -0.62
C PRO A 143 -19.46 -7.91 -0.37
N ILE A 144 -19.52 -7.47 0.89
CA ILE A 144 -19.87 -6.08 1.25
C ILE A 144 -18.86 -5.03 0.71
N ASN A 145 -17.67 -5.48 0.30
CA ASN A 145 -16.57 -4.67 -0.24
C ASN A 145 -16.08 -5.22 -1.59
N GLY A 146 -16.96 -5.81 -2.37
CA GLY A 146 -16.62 -6.61 -3.54
C GLY A 146 -15.82 -5.88 -4.60
N THR A 147 -16.11 -4.59 -4.88
CA THR A 147 -15.36 -3.77 -5.84
C THR A 147 -13.94 -3.51 -5.37
N TYR A 148 -13.77 -3.19 -4.10
CA TYR A 148 -12.44 -3.01 -3.48
C TYR A 148 -11.63 -4.30 -3.50
N CYS A 149 -12.24 -5.45 -3.14
CA CYS A 149 -11.59 -6.75 -3.22
C CYS A 149 -11.04 -7.03 -4.63
N ALA A 150 -11.83 -6.75 -5.67
CA ALA A 150 -11.40 -6.92 -7.05
C ALA A 150 -10.19 -6.04 -7.39
N SER A 151 -10.19 -4.76 -6.96
CA SER A 151 -9.06 -3.86 -7.18
C SER A 151 -7.78 -4.32 -6.47
N LYS A 152 -7.93 -4.88 -5.26
CA LYS A 152 -6.80 -5.41 -4.48
C LYS A 152 -6.32 -6.77 -4.98
N ALA A 153 -7.19 -7.60 -5.55
CA ALA A 153 -6.80 -8.81 -6.26
C ALA A 153 -5.99 -8.50 -7.54
N ALA A 154 -6.40 -7.47 -8.28
CA ALA A 154 -5.63 -6.97 -9.41
C ALA A 154 -4.24 -6.45 -8.96
N LEU A 155 -4.19 -5.72 -7.84
CA LEU A 155 -2.93 -5.26 -7.26
C LEU A 155 -2.04 -6.42 -6.78
N HIS A 156 -2.60 -7.48 -6.20
CA HIS A 156 -1.85 -8.69 -5.85
C HIS A 156 -1.19 -9.30 -7.09
N SER A 157 -1.94 -9.48 -8.18
CA SER A 157 -1.40 -9.98 -9.45
C SER A 157 -0.30 -9.05 -10.01
N LEU A 158 -0.46 -7.72 -9.91
CA LEU A 158 0.57 -6.75 -10.31
C LEU A 158 1.86 -6.95 -9.51
N VAL A 159 1.77 -7.13 -8.19
CA VAL A 159 2.95 -7.38 -7.33
C VAL A 159 3.74 -8.59 -7.82
N GLN A 160 3.05 -9.70 -8.15
CA GLN A 160 3.70 -10.91 -8.68
C GLN A 160 4.38 -10.65 -10.03
N GLY A 161 3.69 -9.98 -10.97
CA GLY A 161 4.23 -9.65 -12.28
C GLY A 161 5.45 -8.73 -12.20
N VAL A 162 5.33 -7.62 -11.48
CA VAL A 162 6.44 -6.65 -11.31
C VAL A 162 7.63 -7.28 -10.59
N ARG A 163 7.40 -8.19 -9.63
CA ARG A 163 8.47 -8.96 -8.97
C ARG A 163 9.26 -9.78 -9.98
N ALA A 164 8.57 -10.51 -10.85
CA ALA A 164 9.21 -11.31 -11.89
C ALA A 164 9.97 -10.44 -12.92
N GLU A 165 9.38 -9.34 -13.37
CA GLU A 165 9.98 -8.44 -14.36
C GLU A 165 11.22 -7.72 -13.85
N LEU A 166 11.26 -7.34 -12.57
CA LEU A 166 12.35 -6.56 -11.98
C LEU A 166 13.43 -7.40 -11.27
N ALA A 167 13.18 -8.70 -11.03
CA ALA A 167 14.14 -9.59 -10.40
C ALA A 167 15.52 -9.64 -11.10
N PRO A 168 15.62 -9.67 -12.46
CA PRO A 168 16.91 -9.64 -13.14
C PRO A 168 17.71 -8.35 -12.89
N GLY A 169 17.02 -7.24 -12.57
CA GLY A 169 17.64 -5.94 -12.23
C GLY A 169 17.99 -5.81 -10.74
N GLY A 170 17.78 -6.85 -9.94
CA GLY A 170 18.07 -6.84 -8.49
C GLY A 170 17.09 -6.01 -7.65
N VAL A 171 15.94 -5.62 -8.20
CA VAL A 171 14.90 -4.89 -7.47
C VAL A 171 14.02 -5.90 -6.73
N ARG A 172 13.84 -5.68 -5.43
CA ARG A 172 12.91 -6.47 -4.62
C ARG A 172 11.50 -5.91 -4.69
N VAL A 173 10.50 -6.78 -4.72
CA VAL A 173 9.08 -6.37 -4.72
C VAL A 173 8.32 -7.11 -3.63
N VAL A 174 7.76 -6.35 -2.70
CA VAL A 174 7.09 -6.83 -1.48
C VAL A 174 5.61 -6.50 -1.54
N GLY A 175 4.77 -7.48 -1.32
CA GLY A 175 3.32 -7.32 -1.10
C GLY A 175 3.01 -7.23 0.39
N VAL A 176 2.18 -6.28 0.80
CA VAL A 176 1.71 -6.14 2.18
C VAL A 176 0.19 -6.33 2.20
N TYR A 177 -0.30 -7.18 3.08
CA TYR A 177 -1.70 -7.62 3.10
C TYR A 177 -2.39 -7.32 4.44
N PRO A 178 -2.62 -6.03 4.81
CA PRO A 178 -3.25 -5.69 6.06
C PRO A 178 -4.69 -6.22 6.15
N GLY A 179 -5.11 -6.54 7.36
CA GLY A 179 -6.52 -6.62 7.75
C GLY A 179 -7.13 -5.23 7.98
N PRO A 180 -8.17 -5.11 8.81
CA PRO A 180 -8.75 -3.83 9.18
C PRO A 180 -7.79 -3.01 10.04
N VAL A 181 -7.42 -1.82 9.56
CA VAL A 181 -6.56 -0.86 10.26
C VAL A 181 -7.38 0.37 10.61
N ASP A 182 -7.23 0.92 11.81
CA ASP A 182 -7.99 2.09 12.28
C ASP A 182 -7.59 3.36 11.54
N THR A 183 -8.26 3.58 10.41
CA THR A 183 -8.04 4.67 9.49
C THR A 183 -9.39 5.22 8.99
N ARG A 184 -9.36 6.32 8.23
CA ARG A 184 -10.56 6.85 7.58
C ARG A 184 -11.25 5.85 6.67
N LEU A 185 -10.49 4.95 6.01
CA LEU A 185 -11.03 3.92 5.10
C LEU A 185 -11.91 2.89 5.83
N THR A 186 -11.69 2.71 7.12
CA THR A 186 -12.39 1.71 7.95
C THR A 186 -13.21 2.33 9.08
N ALA A 187 -13.42 3.66 9.09
CA ALA A 187 -14.07 4.39 10.17
C ALA A 187 -15.47 3.85 10.52
N GLY A 188 -16.22 3.35 9.52
CA GLY A 188 -17.57 2.78 9.71
C GLY A 188 -17.60 1.32 10.18
N LEU A 189 -16.46 0.62 10.25
CA LEU A 189 -16.42 -0.79 10.63
C LEU A 189 -16.44 -0.95 12.16
N GLN A 190 -17.41 -1.72 12.66
CA GLN A 190 -17.57 -2.06 14.09
C GLN A 190 -16.90 -3.41 14.36
N MET A 191 -15.57 -3.44 14.32
CA MET A 191 -14.78 -4.64 14.60
C MET A 191 -13.40 -4.26 15.13
N PRO A 192 -12.67 -5.19 15.79
CA PRO A 192 -11.29 -4.95 16.17
C PRO A 192 -10.43 -4.54 14.98
N LYS A 193 -9.60 -3.53 15.15
CA LYS A 193 -8.71 -2.98 14.14
C LYS A 193 -7.32 -2.84 14.74
N ALA A 194 -6.30 -3.14 13.93
CA ALA A 194 -4.93 -2.79 14.28
C ALA A 194 -4.72 -1.26 14.19
N THR A 195 -3.84 -0.73 14.99
CA THR A 195 -3.45 0.69 14.87
C THR A 195 -2.53 0.90 13.67
N PRO A 196 -2.57 2.08 13.03
CA PRO A 196 -1.62 2.41 11.96
C PRO A 196 -0.15 2.26 12.38
N ALA A 197 0.16 2.56 13.65
CA ALA A 197 1.54 2.45 14.17
C ALA A 197 2.00 0.98 14.28
N GLU A 198 1.16 0.07 14.80
CA GLU A 198 1.48 -1.36 14.85
C GLU A 198 1.70 -1.93 13.46
N VAL A 199 0.81 -1.58 12.51
CA VAL A 199 0.92 -2.02 11.12
C VAL A 199 2.19 -1.48 10.45
N ALA A 200 2.52 -0.21 10.64
CA ALA A 200 3.74 0.38 10.08
C ALA A 200 5.01 -0.29 10.65
N ALA A 201 5.05 -0.54 11.95
CA ALA A 201 6.16 -1.23 12.61
C ALA A 201 6.34 -2.66 12.07
N ALA A 202 5.25 -3.42 11.91
CA ALA A 202 5.28 -4.76 11.33
C ALA A 202 5.73 -4.76 9.86
N ILE A 203 5.26 -3.80 9.06
CA ILE A 203 5.69 -3.65 7.66
C ILE A 203 7.20 -3.40 7.59
N VAL A 204 7.72 -2.45 8.36
CA VAL A 204 9.17 -2.15 8.33
C VAL A 204 9.98 -3.33 8.85
N ALA A 205 9.51 -4.05 9.88
CA ALA A 205 10.15 -5.26 10.36
C ALA A 205 10.23 -6.36 9.28
N GLY A 206 9.14 -6.64 8.55
CA GLY A 206 9.10 -7.60 7.45
C GLY A 206 10.02 -7.19 6.28
N ILE A 207 10.09 -5.89 5.95
CA ILE A 207 11.05 -5.36 4.96
C ILE A 207 12.49 -5.70 5.37
N VAL A 208 12.84 -5.45 6.63
CA VAL A 208 14.19 -5.75 7.18
C VAL A 208 14.46 -7.26 7.22
N ALA A 209 13.44 -8.06 7.57
CA ALA A 209 13.51 -9.53 7.58
C ALA A 209 13.57 -10.16 6.18
N ASN A 210 13.45 -9.35 5.12
CA ASN A 210 13.45 -9.79 3.72
C ASN A 210 12.23 -10.64 3.32
N GLU A 211 11.09 -10.45 3.95
CA GLU A 211 9.83 -11.07 3.56
C GLU A 211 9.36 -10.54 2.20
N GLU A 212 8.80 -11.41 1.36
CA GLU A 212 8.18 -11.04 0.09
C GLU A 212 6.69 -10.72 0.24
N GLU A 213 6.06 -11.32 1.24
CA GLU A 213 4.65 -11.12 1.60
C GLU A 213 4.53 -10.87 3.10
N ILE A 214 3.98 -9.73 3.47
CA ILE A 214 3.88 -9.29 4.86
C ILE A 214 2.41 -9.23 5.27
N PHE A 215 2.05 -9.95 6.33
CA PHE A 215 0.73 -9.92 6.97
C PHE A 215 0.88 -9.21 8.32
N PRO A 216 0.69 -7.86 8.36
CA PRO A 216 1.21 -7.03 9.45
C PRO A 216 0.35 -6.99 10.71
N ASP A 217 -0.73 -7.76 10.79
CA ASP A 217 -1.64 -7.77 11.93
C ASP A 217 -2.21 -9.18 12.18
N PRO A 218 -2.69 -9.47 13.41
CA PRO A 218 -3.15 -10.81 13.77
C PRO A 218 -4.30 -11.33 12.90
N MET A 219 -5.20 -10.44 12.44
CA MET A 219 -6.32 -10.86 11.59
C MET A 219 -5.83 -11.27 10.21
N SER A 220 -4.94 -10.49 9.61
CA SER A 220 -4.39 -10.82 8.28
C SER A 220 -3.58 -12.12 8.32
N GLN A 221 -2.79 -12.34 9.35
CA GLN A 221 -2.06 -13.59 9.58
C GLN A 221 -3.03 -14.77 9.69
N GLN A 222 -4.04 -14.67 10.56
CA GLN A 222 -5.03 -15.73 10.75
C GLN A 222 -5.78 -16.06 9.45
N VAL A 223 -6.21 -15.06 8.70
CA VAL A 223 -6.94 -15.29 7.43
C VAL A 223 -6.01 -15.92 6.39
N HIS A 224 -4.75 -15.48 6.31
CA HIS A 224 -3.75 -16.09 5.43
C HIS A 224 -3.54 -17.58 5.75
N ASP A 225 -3.33 -17.93 7.02
CA ASP A 225 -3.15 -19.32 7.44
C ASP A 225 -4.37 -20.18 7.09
N GLN A 226 -5.58 -19.63 7.26
CA GLN A 226 -6.82 -20.32 6.87
C GLN A 226 -6.96 -20.47 5.35
N LEU A 227 -6.52 -19.48 4.56
CA LEU A 227 -6.50 -19.59 3.09
C LEU A 227 -5.53 -20.68 2.62
N CYS A 228 -4.36 -20.78 3.26
CA CYS A 228 -3.40 -21.85 2.97
C CYS A 228 -3.94 -23.24 3.33
N ALA A 229 -4.72 -23.33 4.40
CA ALA A 229 -5.30 -24.60 4.86
C ALA A 229 -6.52 -25.03 3.99
N ASP A 230 -7.49 -24.15 3.77
CA ASP A 230 -8.69 -24.39 2.96
C ASP A 230 -9.27 -23.06 2.45
N ALA A 231 -8.80 -22.61 1.29
CA ALA A 231 -9.27 -21.38 0.66
C ALA A 231 -10.79 -21.38 0.40
N LYS A 232 -11.35 -22.56 0.10
CA LYS A 232 -12.79 -22.69 -0.20
C LYS A 232 -13.66 -22.56 1.05
N ALA A 233 -13.17 -23.01 2.21
CA ALA A 233 -13.85 -22.79 3.49
C ALA A 233 -13.88 -21.30 3.85
N VAL A 234 -12.78 -20.58 3.64
CA VAL A 234 -12.72 -19.13 3.87
C VAL A 234 -13.67 -18.38 2.95
N GLU A 235 -13.69 -18.71 1.65
CA GLU A 235 -14.62 -18.13 0.67
C GLU A 235 -16.08 -18.32 1.11
N ARG A 236 -16.49 -19.56 1.48
CA ARG A 236 -17.84 -19.87 1.95
C ARG A 236 -18.21 -19.08 3.19
N ARG A 237 -17.29 -18.92 4.14
CA ARG A 237 -17.52 -18.11 5.35
C ARG A 237 -17.75 -16.65 5.01
N TYR A 238 -16.93 -16.06 4.12
CA TYR A 238 -17.07 -14.67 3.72
C TYR A 238 -18.32 -14.44 2.86
N ALA A 239 -18.73 -15.44 2.07
CA ALA A 239 -19.95 -15.39 1.27
C ALA A 239 -21.23 -15.18 2.10
N THR A 240 -21.21 -15.45 3.42
CA THR A 240 -22.34 -15.15 4.33
C THR A 240 -22.47 -13.68 4.69
N MET A 241 -21.42 -12.86 4.42
CA MET A 241 -21.37 -11.43 4.71
C MET A 241 -21.90 -10.62 3.52
N ILE A 242 -23.15 -10.88 3.14
CA ILE A 242 -23.83 -10.19 2.03
C ILE A 242 -24.44 -8.87 2.51
N PRO A 243 -24.46 -7.82 1.66
CA PRO A 243 -25.20 -6.58 1.96
C PRO A 243 -26.70 -6.90 2.12
N LYS A 244 -27.33 -6.25 3.10
CA LYS A 244 -28.79 -6.33 3.32
C LYS A 244 -29.50 -5.21 2.58
#